data_4db73bc28a95c567b9df781048fc5ddc
#
_entry.id   4db73bc28a95c567b9df781048fc5ddc
#
_cell.length_a   1.000
_cell.length_b   1.000
_cell.length_c   1.000
_cell.angle_alpha   90.00
_cell.angle_beta   90.00
_cell.angle_gamma   90.00
#
_symmetry.space_group_name_H-M   'P 1'
#
loop_
_entity.id
_entity.type
_entity.pdbx_description
1 polymer ?
#
loop_
_entity_poly.entity_id
_entity_poly.type
_entity_poly.pdbx_seq_one_letter_code
_entity_poly.pdbx_strand_id
1 'polypeptide(L)'
;MSESNFCNYINGEWVEGESTLANISPADTSDIIGHYAQATKAQAQSAIDAAVEGQLAWQESGLEQRYSVLMAIGDELIARKDELGKLLAREEGKTLPEGAGEIYRSGQFFHYYAAEVLRQMGETADSVRPGIEIETRREPVGVVGIITPWNFPTATAAWKVAPALAFGNAVVLKPANQVPASAWALTEIISRQGLPAGTFNLVMGPGAEVGDLLINSKQINALTFTGSLETGRKVAAATSVNLVKCQLEMGSKNALIVLDDADLDNAVECAVGGAFFGTGQKCTASSRLIVTEGIHDRFVEAVMEKMKGLVVGHPLKEGVHIGAVADGRQMEQNLRYLELAKQEGGKLVSGGDVITEETDGYYLTPALFTETTNAMTINREEAFAPIACVIKVKDYDEALATLNDTNYGLVGGICTQSLKSATHFKRNAKTGCVMVNLPTAGTDYHVPFGGRKDSSFGSREMGSYAKEFYTVVKTTYIRS
;
A
#
# COMPACT_ATOMS: atom_id res chain seq x y z
N MET A 1 -0.53 -25.33 -24.71
CA MET A 1 -1.12 -24.01 -24.80
C MET A 1 0.04 -23.05 -25.01
N SER A 2 -0.01 -22.14 -25.99
CA SER A 2 1.06 -21.15 -26.17
C SER A 2 1.14 -20.32 -24.90
N GLU A 3 2.32 -20.23 -24.29
CA GLU A 3 2.57 -19.39 -23.13
C GLU A 3 2.23 -17.95 -23.52
N SER A 4 1.29 -17.34 -22.79
CA SER A 4 0.87 -15.96 -23.06
C SER A 4 1.96 -15.01 -22.57
N ASN A 5 2.58 -14.28 -23.48
CA ASN A 5 3.53 -13.23 -23.16
C ASN A 5 2.80 -11.90 -22.97
N PHE A 6 2.97 -11.28 -21.81
CA PHE A 6 2.35 -10.02 -21.45
C PHE A 6 3.36 -8.87 -21.61
N CYS A 7 3.05 -7.93 -22.49
CA CYS A 7 3.93 -6.84 -22.90
C CYS A 7 3.91 -5.64 -21.94
N ASN A 8 4.92 -4.79 -22.01
CA ASN A 8 4.87 -3.43 -21.47
C ASN A 8 3.87 -2.57 -22.26
N TYR A 9 3.38 -1.48 -21.69
CA TYR A 9 2.53 -0.52 -22.39
C TYR A 9 3.23 0.85 -22.42
N ILE A 10 3.66 1.26 -23.61
CA ILE A 10 4.48 2.47 -23.79
C ILE A 10 3.91 3.27 -24.96
N ASN A 11 3.63 4.53 -24.74
CA ASN A 11 3.16 5.46 -25.77
C ASN A 11 1.90 5.00 -26.52
N GLY A 12 0.98 4.35 -25.79
CA GLY A 12 -0.27 3.85 -26.39
C GLY A 12 -0.16 2.47 -27.06
N GLU A 13 0.99 1.83 -27.03
CA GLU A 13 1.26 0.54 -27.69
C GLU A 13 1.76 -0.52 -26.70
N TRP A 14 1.43 -1.78 -26.99
CA TRP A 14 1.96 -2.93 -26.28
C TRP A 14 3.32 -3.32 -26.86
N VAL A 15 4.37 -3.26 -26.03
CA VAL A 15 5.76 -3.41 -26.45
C VAL A 15 6.39 -4.62 -25.74
N GLU A 16 6.94 -5.55 -26.50
CA GLU A 16 7.69 -6.69 -25.98
C GLU A 16 8.93 -6.23 -25.21
N GLY A 17 9.34 -6.99 -24.19
CA GLY A 17 10.61 -6.79 -23.50
C GLY A 17 11.76 -7.50 -24.21
N GLU A 18 12.99 -7.20 -23.80
CA GLU A 18 14.16 -7.96 -24.23
C GLU A 18 14.14 -9.41 -23.71
N SER A 19 13.50 -9.61 -22.57
CA SER A 19 13.26 -10.90 -21.92
C SER A 19 11.91 -10.92 -21.24
N THR A 20 11.53 -12.06 -20.70
CA THR A 20 10.33 -12.22 -19.87
C THR A 20 10.69 -12.82 -18.52
N LEU A 21 9.88 -12.53 -17.52
CA LEU A 21 9.92 -13.14 -16.20
C LEU A 21 8.63 -13.96 -15.97
N ALA A 22 8.79 -15.21 -15.55
CA ALA A 22 7.65 -16.04 -15.14
C ALA A 22 7.04 -15.47 -13.84
N ASN A 23 5.73 -15.28 -13.84
CA ASN A 23 4.95 -14.99 -12.64
C ASN A 23 4.42 -16.32 -12.08
N ILE A 24 4.89 -16.71 -10.91
CA ILE A 24 4.63 -18.00 -10.28
C ILE A 24 3.75 -17.79 -9.06
N SER A 25 2.71 -18.59 -8.92
CA SER A 25 1.83 -18.54 -7.75
C SER A 25 2.59 -18.96 -6.47
N PRO A 26 2.55 -18.17 -5.39
CA PRO A 26 3.17 -18.55 -4.13
C PRO A 26 2.41 -19.71 -3.41
N ALA A 27 1.19 -19.97 -3.82
CA ALA A 27 0.37 -21.06 -3.30
C ALA A 27 0.58 -22.39 -4.03
N ASP A 28 1.18 -22.34 -5.23
CA ASP A 28 1.54 -23.51 -6.04
C ASP A 28 2.72 -23.13 -6.94
N THR A 29 3.92 -23.52 -6.55
CA THR A 29 5.15 -23.16 -7.26
C THR A 29 5.25 -23.80 -8.65
N SER A 30 4.36 -24.73 -9.00
CA SER A 30 4.22 -25.30 -10.34
C SER A 30 3.25 -24.50 -11.24
N ASP A 31 2.46 -23.59 -10.65
CA ASP A 31 1.47 -22.78 -11.34
C ASP A 31 2.09 -21.49 -11.91
N ILE A 32 2.41 -21.50 -13.19
CA ILE A 32 2.88 -20.33 -13.93
C ILE A 32 1.66 -19.55 -14.43
N ILE A 33 1.46 -18.34 -13.88
CA ILE A 33 0.35 -17.44 -14.23
C ILE A 33 0.53 -16.86 -15.62
N GLY A 34 1.77 -16.56 -15.99
CA GLY A 34 2.15 -16.02 -17.29
C GLY A 34 3.60 -15.56 -17.33
N HIS A 35 4.03 -15.11 -18.51
CA HIS A 35 5.37 -14.55 -18.73
C HIS A 35 5.25 -13.06 -19.04
N TYR A 36 5.90 -12.22 -18.22
CA TYR A 36 5.77 -10.76 -18.26
C TYR A 36 7.06 -10.12 -18.76
N ALA A 37 6.91 -9.22 -19.73
CA ALA A 37 8.03 -8.52 -20.35
C ALA A 37 8.90 -7.80 -19.33
N GLN A 38 10.20 -7.86 -19.54
CA GLN A 38 11.18 -7.08 -18.76
C GLN A 38 11.68 -5.93 -19.65
N ALA A 39 11.33 -4.70 -19.26
CA ALA A 39 11.74 -3.49 -19.99
C ALA A 39 13.24 -3.25 -19.85
N THR A 40 13.87 -2.85 -20.94
CA THR A 40 15.23 -2.30 -20.92
C THR A 40 15.25 -0.86 -20.39
N LYS A 41 16.44 -0.35 -20.03
CA LYS A 41 16.61 1.08 -19.71
C LYS A 41 16.15 1.99 -20.85
N ALA A 42 16.39 1.59 -22.12
CA ALA A 42 15.96 2.36 -23.27
C ALA A 42 14.43 2.42 -23.40
N GLN A 43 13.74 1.31 -23.17
CA GLN A 43 12.28 1.27 -23.17
C GLN A 43 11.68 2.09 -22.02
N ALA A 44 12.27 2.01 -20.82
CA ALA A 44 11.86 2.83 -19.69
C ALA A 44 12.09 4.33 -19.97
N GLN A 45 13.19 4.70 -20.63
CA GLN A 45 13.41 6.07 -21.06
C GLN A 45 12.38 6.51 -22.10
N SER A 46 12.07 5.66 -23.09
CA SER A 46 11.03 5.94 -24.09
C SER A 46 9.65 6.16 -23.44
N ALA A 47 9.33 5.43 -22.36
CA ALA A 47 8.10 5.64 -21.59
C ALA A 47 8.09 7.00 -20.89
N ILE A 48 9.23 7.46 -20.36
CA ILE A 48 9.37 8.79 -19.75
C ILE A 48 9.22 9.88 -20.81
N ASP A 49 9.88 9.72 -21.96
CA ASP A 49 9.82 10.69 -23.07
C ASP A 49 8.37 10.79 -23.59
N ALA A 50 7.70 9.66 -23.80
CA ALA A 50 6.29 9.62 -24.18
C ALA A 50 5.36 10.27 -23.13
N ALA A 51 5.68 10.12 -21.83
CA ALA A 51 4.90 10.73 -20.77
C ALA A 51 4.98 12.27 -20.78
N VAL A 52 6.10 12.85 -21.20
CA VAL A 52 6.23 14.32 -21.37
C VAL A 52 5.25 14.84 -22.43
N GLU A 53 5.17 14.18 -23.56
CA GLU A 53 4.25 14.54 -24.64
C GLU A 53 2.77 14.27 -24.24
N GLY A 54 2.53 13.07 -23.68
CA GLY A 54 1.19 12.67 -23.25
C GLY A 54 0.62 13.54 -22.14
N GLN A 55 1.47 14.10 -21.26
CA GLN A 55 1.05 15.01 -20.22
C GLN A 55 0.48 16.31 -20.77
N LEU A 56 1.10 16.88 -21.78
CA LEU A 56 0.62 18.11 -22.41
C LEU A 56 -0.78 17.88 -23.04
N ALA A 57 -0.94 16.79 -23.79
CA ALA A 57 -2.22 16.45 -24.39
C ALA A 57 -3.31 16.17 -23.33
N TRP A 58 -2.96 15.50 -22.23
CA TRP A 58 -3.91 15.18 -21.16
C TRP A 58 -4.27 16.41 -20.33
N GLN A 59 -3.34 17.31 -20.10
CA GLN A 59 -3.60 18.58 -19.41
C GLN A 59 -4.62 19.43 -20.15
N GLU A 60 -4.63 19.42 -21.47
CA GLU A 60 -5.58 20.15 -22.31
C GLU A 60 -6.94 19.45 -22.44
N SER A 61 -7.05 18.19 -22.01
CA SER A 61 -8.32 17.47 -22.01
C SER A 61 -9.34 18.16 -21.09
N GLY A 62 -10.60 18.22 -21.52
CA GLY A 62 -11.68 18.79 -20.72
C GLY A 62 -11.94 17.99 -19.45
N LEU A 63 -12.48 18.66 -18.41
CA LEU A 63 -12.82 18.01 -17.14
C LEU A 63 -13.81 16.85 -17.34
N GLU A 64 -14.76 16.99 -18.25
CA GLU A 64 -15.74 15.93 -18.59
C GLU A 64 -15.06 14.67 -19.14
N GLN A 65 -14.05 14.83 -19.98
CA GLN A 65 -13.29 13.68 -20.50
C GLN A 65 -12.53 12.97 -19.38
N ARG A 66 -11.85 13.71 -18.50
CA ARG A 66 -11.13 13.12 -17.36
C ARG A 66 -12.09 12.39 -16.41
N TYR A 67 -13.22 13.03 -16.10
CA TYR A 67 -14.27 12.42 -15.29
C TYR A 67 -14.75 11.09 -15.89
N SER A 68 -15.13 11.12 -17.17
CA SER A 68 -15.69 9.95 -17.87
C SER A 68 -14.70 8.79 -17.97
N VAL A 69 -13.43 9.08 -18.26
CA VAL A 69 -12.36 8.08 -18.30
C VAL A 69 -12.17 7.41 -16.94
N LEU A 70 -12.07 8.20 -15.88
CA LEU A 70 -11.89 7.65 -14.53
C LEU A 70 -13.11 6.85 -14.07
N MET A 71 -14.33 7.31 -14.37
CA MET A 71 -15.55 6.56 -14.09
C MET A 71 -15.55 5.20 -14.81
N ALA A 72 -15.22 5.18 -16.10
CA ALA A 72 -15.20 3.94 -16.88
C ALA A 72 -14.17 2.93 -16.37
N ILE A 73 -12.97 3.38 -15.95
CA ILE A 73 -11.97 2.52 -15.31
C ILE A 73 -12.52 1.93 -14.01
N GLY A 74 -13.13 2.77 -13.17
CA GLY A 74 -13.71 2.33 -11.90
C GLY A 74 -14.86 1.35 -12.08
N ASP A 75 -15.76 1.59 -13.03
CA ASP A 75 -16.89 0.73 -13.35
C ASP A 75 -16.43 -0.65 -13.81
N GLU A 76 -15.41 -0.71 -14.68
CA GLU A 76 -14.88 -1.98 -15.18
C GLU A 76 -14.15 -2.78 -14.10
N LEU A 77 -13.34 -2.14 -13.26
CA LEU A 77 -12.70 -2.79 -12.10
C LEU A 77 -13.76 -3.42 -11.19
N ILE A 78 -14.82 -2.68 -10.85
CA ILE A 78 -15.90 -3.18 -9.99
C ILE A 78 -16.66 -4.33 -10.67
N ALA A 79 -16.97 -4.20 -11.95
CA ALA A 79 -17.67 -5.23 -12.71
C ALA A 79 -16.88 -6.55 -12.80
N ARG A 80 -15.54 -6.47 -12.91
CA ARG A 80 -14.63 -7.61 -13.02
C ARG A 80 -13.97 -8.02 -11.71
N LYS A 81 -14.47 -7.54 -10.55
CA LYS A 81 -13.80 -7.75 -9.25
C LYS A 81 -13.53 -9.21 -8.89
N ASP A 82 -14.44 -10.11 -9.28
CA ASP A 82 -14.29 -11.54 -8.94
C ASP A 82 -13.25 -12.22 -9.86
N GLU A 83 -13.23 -11.88 -11.15
CA GLU A 83 -12.22 -12.34 -12.12
C GLU A 83 -10.82 -11.84 -11.74
N LEU A 84 -10.68 -10.52 -11.58
CA LEU A 84 -9.41 -9.88 -11.27
C LEU A 84 -8.96 -10.20 -9.84
N GLY A 85 -9.89 -10.34 -8.91
CA GLY A 85 -9.62 -10.77 -7.54
C GLY A 85 -9.08 -12.19 -7.47
N LYS A 86 -9.56 -13.09 -8.34
CA LYS A 86 -9.01 -14.44 -8.48
C LYS A 86 -7.58 -14.41 -9.05
N LEU A 87 -7.32 -13.57 -10.05
CA LEU A 87 -5.98 -13.37 -10.59
C LEU A 87 -5.02 -12.87 -9.50
N LEU A 88 -5.43 -11.86 -8.75
CA LEU A 88 -4.66 -11.26 -7.67
C LEU A 88 -4.39 -12.27 -6.53
N ALA A 89 -5.41 -13.03 -6.11
CA ALA A 89 -5.26 -14.07 -5.09
C ALA A 89 -4.28 -15.16 -5.52
N ARG A 90 -4.30 -15.55 -6.81
CA ARG A 90 -3.38 -16.52 -7.39
C ARG A 90 -1.94 -16.00 -7.45
N GLU A 91 -1.77 -14.69 -7.74
CA GLU A 91 -0.48 -14.05 -7.94
C GLU A 91 0.23 -13.71 -6.63
N GLU A 92 -0.50 -13.19 -5.65
CA GLU A 92 0.07 -12.65 -4.40
C GLU A 92 -0.09 -13.61 -3.21
N GLY A 93 -1.04 -14.53 -3.28
CA GLY A 93 -1.26 -15.51 -2.25
C GLY A 93 -2.34 -15.15 -1.22
N LYS A 94 -2.93 -13.95 -1.24
CA LYS A 94 -4.05 -13.59 -0.36
C LYS A 94 -5.32 -14.36 -0.74
N THR A 95 -6.25 -14.48 0.20
CA THR A 95 -7.51 -15.20 -0.03
C THR A 95 -8.37 -14.56 -1.11
N LEU A 96 -9.24 -15.35 -1.75
CA LEU A 96 -10.13 -14.86 -2.80
C LEU A 96 -11.02 -13.68 -2.35
N PRO A 97 -11.63 -13.69 -1.14
CA PRO A 97 -12.37 -12.52 -0.65
C PRO A 97 -11.51 -11.25 -0.48
N GLU A 98 -10.26 -11.42 -0.04
CA GLU A 98 -9.32 -10.29 0.08
C GLU A 98 -8.94 -9.73 -1.29
N GLY A 99 -8.67 -10.61 -2.27
CA GLY A 99 -8.39 -10.22 -3.65
C GLY A 99 -9.56 -9.48 -4.31
N ALA A 100 -10.77 -10.02 -4.23
CA ALA A 100 -11.97 -9.38 -4.75
C ALA A 100 -12.27 -8.04 -4.05
N GLY A 101 -12.05 -7.97 -2.74
CA GLY A 101 -12.18 -6.75 -1.95
C GLY A 101 -11.18 -5.67 -2.37
N GLU A 102 -9.95 -6.05 -2.70
CA GLU A 102 -8.92 -5.13 -3.18
C GLU A 102 -9.29 -4.54 -4.55
N ILE A 103 -9.75 -5.37 -5.50
CA ILE A 103 -10.19 -4.89 -6.82
C ILE A 103 -11.40 -3.95 -6.69
N TYR A 104 -12.38 -4.31 -5.86
CA TYR A 104 -13.53 -3.44 -5.59
C TYR A 104 -13.08 -2.08 -5.04
N ARG A 105 -12.17 -2.07 -4.06
CA ARG A 105 -11.59 -0.85 -3.49
C ARG A 105 -10.83 -0.04 -4.55
N SER A 106 -10.13 -0.71 -5.46
CA SER A 106 -9.42 -0.05 -6.57
C SER A 106 -10.37 0.72 -7.48
N GLY A 107 -11.52 0.16 -7.82
CA GLY A 107 -12.57 0.87 -8.57
C GLY A 107 -13.12 2.07 -7.81
N GLN A 108 -13.30 1.97 -6.49
CA GLN A 108 -13.76 3.10 -5.65
C GLN A 108 -12.76 4.27 -5.64
N PHE A 109 -11.44 4.02 -5.73
CA PHE A 109 -10.46 5.11 -5.88
C PHE A 109 -10.67 5.88 -7.18
N PHE A 110 -10.87 5.19 -8.30
CA PHE A 110 -11.15 5.84 -9.58
C PHE A 110 -12.45 6.65 -9.54
N HIS A 111 -13.53 6.12 -8.98
CA HIS A 111 -14.80 6.85 -8.80
C HIS A 111 -14.64 8.11 -7.93
N TYR A 112 -13.91 7.99 -6.81
CA TYR A 112 -13.67 9.12 -5.92
C TYR A 112 -12.92 10.25 -6.66
N TYR A 113 -11.84 9.91 -7.36
CA TYR A 113 -11.05 10.91 -8.06
C TYR A 113 -11.72 11.41 -9.34
N ALA A 114 -12.59 10.65 -9.99
CA ALA A 114 -13.46 11.18 -11.04
C ALA A 114 -14.31 12.35 -10.50
N ALA A 115 -14.92 12.18 -9.32
CA ALA A 115 -15.67 13.25 -8.68
C ALA A 115 -14.79 14.43 -8.24
N GLU A 116 -13.54 14.18 -7.83
CA GLU A 116 -12.59 15.25 -7.47
C GLU A 116 -12.14 16.08 -8.68
N VAL A 117 -12.16 15.55 -9.91
CA VAL A 117 -11.91 16.33 -11.14
C VAL A 117 -12.80 17.57 -11.19
N LEU A 118 -14.09 17.41 -10.87
CA LEU A 118 -15.10 18.48 -10.95
C LEU A 118 -15.08 19.43 -9.75
N ARG A 119 -14.32 19.12 -8.69
CA ARG A 119 -14.24 19.93 -7.47
C ARG A 119 -12.99 20.83 -7.41
N GLN A 120 -12.18 20.86 -8.46
CA GLN A 120 -10.99 21.70 -8.51
C GLN A 120 -11.37 23.14 -8.75
N MET A 121 -11.33 23.95 -7.69
CA MET A 121 -11.58 25.39 -7.76
C MET A 121 -10.29 26.15 -7.49
N GLY A 122 -10.17 27.35 -8.07
CA GLY A 122 -9.18 28.37 -7.73
C GLY A 122 -9.70 29.31 -6.66
N GLU A 123 -8.83 30.21 -6.22
CA GLU A 123 -9.12 31.27 -5.27
C GLU A 123 -8.81 32.63 -5.92
N THR A 124 -9.58 33.65 -5.59
CA THR A 124 -9.34 35.02 -5.98
C THR A 124 -9.20 35.89 -4.74
N ALA A 125 -8.36 36.93 -4.81
CA ALA A 125 -8.17 37.90 -3.73
C ALA A 125 -7.83 39.28 -4.28
N ASP A 126 -8.14 40.30 -3.51
CA ASP A 126 -7.67 41.67 -3.79
C ASP A 126 -6.18 41.79 -3.45
N SER A 127 -5.45 42.52 -4.28
CA SER A 127 -4.07 42.89 -3.98
C SER A 127 -4.00 44.01 -2.95
N VAL A 128 -2.94 44.02 -2.15
CA VAL A 128 -2.58 45.18 -1.32
C VAL A 128 -2.21 46.43 -2.18
N ARG A 129 -2.06 46.25 -3.49
CA ARG A 129 -1.79 47.33 -4.46
C ARG A 129 -3.07 47.62 -5.23
N PRO A 130 -3.55 48.91 -5.26
CA PRO A 130 -4.78 49.29 -5.95
C PRO A 130 -4.76 48.90 -7.45
N GLY A 131 -5.90 48.41 -7.96
CA GLY A 131 -6.10 48.08 -9.38
C GLY A 131 -5.39 46.82 -9.83
N ILE A 132 -5.07 45.91 -8.89
CA ILE A 132 -4.50 44.57 -9.19
C ILE A 132 -5.41 43.52 -8.60
N GLU A 133 -5.78 42.55 -9.42
CA GLU A 133 -6.46 41.31 -9.01
C GLU A 133 -5.46 40.17 -8.86
N ILE A 134 -5.73 39.27 -7.95
CA ILE A 134 -4.92 38.06 -7.72
C ILE A 134 -5.79 36.85 -7.96
N GLU A 135 -5.26 35.91 -8.75
CA GLU A 135 -5.85 34.59 -8.96
C GLU A 135 -4.83 33.52 -8.55
N THR A 136 -5.28 32.52 -7.79
CA THR A 136 -4.49 31.33 -7.44
C THR A 136 -5.15 30.12 -8.01
N ARG A 137 -4.41 29.34 -8.79
CA ARG A 137 -4.86 28.09 -9.39
C ARG A 137 -3.92 26.93 -9.05
N ARG A 138 -4.46 25.71 -9.13
CA ARG A 138 -3.65 24.48 -9.12
C ARG A 138 -3.48 23.99 -10.55
N GLU A 139 -2.26 23.64 -10.90
CA GLU A 139 -1.90 23.05 -12.18
C GLU A 139 -1.32 21.64 -11.96
N PRO A 140 -1.36 20.73 -12.96
CA PRO A 140 -0.67 19.45 -12.87
C PRO A 140 0.81 19.62 -12.49
N VAL A 141 1.35 18.69 -11.71
CA VAL A 141 2.79 18.69 -11.43
C VAL A 141 3.61 18.31 -12.65
N GLY A 142 3.03 17.50 -13.58
CA GLY A 142 3.66 17.05 -14.81
C GLY A 142 3.72 15.52 -14.95
N VAL A 143 4.89 14.96 -15.17
CA VAL A 143 5.10 13.51 -15.26
C VAL A 143 5.30 12.92 -13.88
N VAL A 144 4.51 11.91 -13.54
CA VAL A 144 4.55 11.21 -12.24
C VAL A 144 5.13 9.81 -12.42
N GLY A 145 6.28 9.56 -11.81
CA GLY A 145 6.82 8.22 -11.63
C GLY A 145 6.12 7.52 -10.45
N ILE A 146 5.62 6.32 -10.66
CA ILE A 146 4.91 5.53 -9.65
C ILE A 146 5.61 4.18 -9.49
N ILE A 147 6.06 3.87 -8.27
CA ILE A 147 6.66 2.56 -7.93
C ILE A 147 5.83 1.93 -6.83
N THR A 148 5.26 0.74 -7.10
CA THR A 148 4.32 0.07 -6.20
C THR A 148 4.89 -1.23 -5.60
N PRO A 149 4.44 -1.60 -4.39
CA PRO A 149 4.82 -2.84 -3.73
C PRO A 149 4.01 -4.03 -4.26
N TRP A 150 4.29 -5.20 -3.71
CA TRP A 150 3.65 -6.46 -4.10
C TRP A 150 2.41 -6.81 -3.26
N ASN A 151 2.26 -6.28 -2.04
CA ASN A 151 1.23 -6.74 -1.10
C ASN A 151 -0.19 -6.23 -1.35
N PHE A 152 -0.35 -5.10 -2.05
CA PHE A 152 -1.62 -4.57 -2.56
C PHE A 152 -1.41 -4.05 -3.99
N PRO A 153 -1.17 -4.97 -4.94
CA PRO A 153 -0.66 -4.59 -6.27
C PRO A 153 -1.62 -3.70 -7.06
N THR A 154 -2.92 -3.97 -6.98
CA THR A 154 -3.92 -3.17 -7.72
C THR A 154 -4.33 -1.94 -6.92
N ALA A 155 -4.62 -2.06 -5.63
CA ALA A 155 -5.08 -0.93 -4.83
C ALA A 155 -4.02 0.16 -4.70
N THR A 156 -2.74 -0.22 -4.45
CA THR A 156 -1.65 0.77 -4.35
C THR A 156 -1.40 1.47 -5.68
N ALA A 157 -1.49 0.75 -6.81
CA ALA A 157 -1.43 1.38 -8.12
C ALA A 157 -2.63 2.32 -8.34
N ALA A 158 -3.85 1.87 -8.03
CA ALA A 158 -5.07 2.63 -8.24
C ALA A 158 -5.09 3.95 -7.44
N TRP A 159 -4.73 3.93 -6.14
CA TRP A 159 -4.76 5.16 -5.35
C TRP A 159 -3.70 6.20 -5.71
N LYS A 160 -2.69 5.81 -6.53
CA LYS A 160 -1.66 6.70 -7.09
C LYS A 160 -1.99 7.15 -8.52
N VAL A 161 -2.43 6.20 -9.36
CA VAL A 161 -2.79 6.46 -10.77
C VAL A 161 -4.04 7.32 -10.88
N ALA A 162 -5.09 7.01 -10.11
CA ALA A 162 -6.35 7.74 -10.20
C ALA A 162 -6.19 9.25 -9.91
N PRO A 163 -5.55 9.68 -8.79
CA PRO A 163 -5.32 11.12 -8.58
C PRO A 163 -4.34 11.72 -9.59
N ALA A 164 -3.30 10.98 -10.03
CA ALA A 164 -2.38 11.50 -11.04
C ALA A 164 -3.15 11.89 -12.32
N LEU A 165 -3.97 10.99 -12.84
CA LEU A 165 -4.79 11.23 -14.03
C LEU A 165 -5.87 12.29 -13.78
N ALA A 166 -6.54 12.28 -12.63
CA ALA A 166 -7.58 13.24 -12.29
C ALA A 166 -7.06 14.68 -12.34
N PHE A 167 -5.85 14.90 -11.84
CA PHE A 167 -5.23 16.22 -11.80
C PHE A 167 -4.47 16.58 -13.09
N GLY A 168 -4.57 15.77 -14.16
CA GLY A 168 -4.03 16.09 -15.48
C GLY A 168 -2.56 15.76 -15.68
N ASN A 169 -2.01 14.86 -14.87
CA ASN A 169 -0.63 14.39 -14.99
C ASN A 169 -0.54 13.18 -15.92
N ALA A 170 0.65 12.94 -16.47
CA ALA A 170 0.99 11.64 -17.07
C ALA A 170 1.67 10.72 -16.07
N VAL A 171 1.62 9.41 -16.33
CA VAL A 171 2.06 8.35 -15.43
C VAL A 171 3.05 7.43 -16.10
N VAL A 172 4.14 7.10 -15.38
CA VAL A 172 4.99 5.95 -15.67
C VAL A 172 4.94 5.02 -14.45
N LEU A 173 4.23 3.90 -14.60
CA LEU A 173 4.02 2.91 -13.54
C LEU A 173 5.05 1.78 -13.62
N LYS A 174 5.77 1.55 -12.52
CA LYS A 174 6.62 0.39 -12.31
C LYS A 174 6.11 -0.45 -11.14
N PRO A 175 5.48 -1.60 -11.39
CA PRO A 175 5.04 -2.52 -10.34
C PRO A 175 6.21 -3.31 -9.75
N ALA A 176 5.97 -3.97 -8.61
CA ALA A 176 6.89 -4.98 -8.09
C ALA A 176 6.94 -6.20 -9.04
N ASN A 177 8.12 -6.81 -9.13
CA ASN A 177 8.33 -7.94 -10.06
C ASN A 177 7.56 -9.21 -9.66
N GLN A 178 7.14 -9.31 -8.40
CA GLN A 178 6.37 -10.45 -7.89
C GLN A 178 4.92 -10.46 -8.38
N VAL A 179 4.38 -9.29 -8.78
CA VAL A 179 2.95 -9.09 -9.05
C VAL A 179 2.68 -8.32 -10.34
N PRO A 180 3.28 -8.74 -11.46
CA PRO A 180 3.11 -8.03 -12.74
C PRO A 180 1.71 -8.22 -13.33
N ALA A 181 1.01 -9.33 -13.06
CA ALA A 181 -0.29 -9.65 -13.64
C ALA A 181 -1.38 -8.66 -13.21
N SER A 182 -1.42 -8.31 -11.94
CA SER A 182 -2.37 -7.32 -11.41
C SER A 182 -2.16 -5.93 -12.01
N ALA A 183 -0.92 -5.50 -12.16
CA ALA A 183 -0.58 -4.22 -12.78
C ALA A 183 -0.87 -4.21 -14.28
N TRP A 184 -0.59 -5.32 -14.97
CA TRP A 184 -0.90 -5.49 -16.38
C TRP A 184 -2.42 -5.45 -16.63
N ALA A 185 -3.21 -6.15 -15.81
CA ALA A 185 -4.67 -6.16 -15.92
C ALA A 185 -5.29 -4.76 -15.71
N LEU A 186 -4.78 -3.99 -14.73
CA LEU A 186 -5.16 -2.59 -14.57
C LEU A 186 -4.79 -1.75 -15.81
N THR A 187 -3.60 -1.97 -16.36
CA THR A 187 -3.13 -1.28 -17.57
C THR A 187 -3.99 -1.61 -18.78
N GLU A 188 -4.39 -2.87 -18.93
CA GLU A 188 -5.27 -3.33 -20.01
C GLU A 188 -6.63 -2.61 -19.98
N ILE A 189 -7.20 -2.43 -18.79
CA ILE A 189 -8.41 -1.63 -18.62
C ILE A 189 -8.16 -0.17 -19.04
N ILE A 190 -7.09 0.45 -18.53
CA ILE A 190 -6.75 1.86 -18.80
C ILE A 190 -6.50 2.08 -20.30
N SER A 191 -5.80 1.15 -20.97
CA SER A 191 -5.41 1.26 -22.39
C SER A 191 -6.57 1.44 -23.37
N ARG A 192 -7.77 0.98 -22.97
CA ARG A 192 -8.99 1.02 -23.79
C ARG A 192 -9.86 2.26 -23.55
N GLN A 193 -9.48 3.13 -22.59
CA GLN A 193 -10.33 4.26 -22.20
C GLN A 193 -10.07 5.55 -23.01
N GLY A 194 -9.29 5.49 -24.07
CA GLY A 194 -9.09 6.61 -24.98
C GLY A 194 -8.24 7.75 -24.43
N LEU A 195 -7.30 7.46 -23.53
CA LEU A 195 -6.29 8.44 -23.11
C LEU A 195 -5.37 8.77 -24.29
N PRO A 196 -4.87 10.00 -24.42
CA PRO A 196 -3.81 10.32 -25.37
C PRO A 196 -2.60 9.40 -25.17
N ALA A 197 -1.93 9.04 -26.26
CA ALA A 197 -0.71 8.24 -26.21
C ALA A 197 0.32 8.88 -25.26
N GLY A 198 1.04 8.06 -24.49
CA GLY A 198 2.00 8.54 -23.49
C GLY A 198 1.41 8.99 -22.16
N THR A 199 0.11 9.30 -22.06
CA THR A 199 -0.52 9.72 -20.77
C THR A 199 -0.37 8.68 -19.67
N PHE A 200 -0.46 7.39 -20.02
CA PHE A 200 -0.22 6.28 -19.10
C PHE A 200 0.75 5.28 -19.73
N ASN A 201 1.77 4.88 -18.96
CA ASN A 201 2.76 3.90 -19.38
C ASN A 201 3.00 2.88 -18.27
N LEU A 202 3.13 1.61 -18.65
CA LEU A 202 3.53 0.51 -17.77
C LEU A 202 4.91 0.02 -18.19
N VAL A 203 5.87 0.02 -17.28
CA VAL A 203 7.21 -0.53 -17.47
C VAL A 203 7.51 -1.58 -16.41
N MET A 204 7.43 -2.84 -16.77
CA MET A 204 7.78 -3.98 -15.92
C MET A 204 9.26 -4.29 -16.11
N GLY A 205 10.00 -4.45 -15.00
CA GLY A 205 11.42 -4.73 -15.09
C GLY A 205 12.15 -4.61 -13.76
N PRO A 206 13.45 -4.96 -13.73
CA PRO A 206 14.25 -4.96 -12.51
C PRO A 206 14.32 -3.59 -11.83
N GLY A 207 14.21 -3.59 -10.50
CA GLY A 207 14.31 -2.35 -9.71
C GLY A 207 15.62 -1.59 -9.91
N ALA A 208 16.72 -2.32 -10.02
CA ALA A 208 18.06 -1.75 -10.24
C ALA A 208 18.28 -1.14 -11.64
N GLU A 209 17.37 -1.38 -12.58
CA GLU A 209 17.44 -0.82 -13.93
C GLU A 209 16.35 0.20 -14.19
N VAL A 210 15.10 -0.26 -14.19
CA VAL A 210 13.93 0.58 -14.46
C VAL A 210 13.61 1.50 -13.29
N GLY A 211 13.69 0.98 -12.06
CA GLY A 211 13.48 1.79 -10.85
C GLY A 211 14.51 2.89 -10.69
N ASP A 212 15.80 2.55 -10.84
CA ASP A 212 16.91 3.52 -10.75
C ASP A 212 16.81 4.60 -11.84
N LEU A 213 16.34 4.24 -13.05
CA LEU A 213 16.11 5.24 -14.10
C LEU A 213 15.03 6.23 -13.70
N LEU A 214 13.89 5.75 -13.17
CA LEU A 214 12.78 6.60 -12.75
C LEU A 214 13.19 7.57 -11.64
N ILE A 215 13.87 7.09 -10.60
CA ILE A 215 14.24 7.93 -9.44
C ILE A 215 15.31 8.98 -9.75
N ASN A 216 16.12 8.75 -10.80
CA ASN A 216 17.21 9.66 -11.21
C ASN A 216 16.83 10.53 -12.41
N SER A 217 15.67 10.34 -13.05
CA SER A 217 15.27 11.10 -14.22
C SER A 217 14.88 12.54 -13.88
N LYS A 218 15.42 13.50 -14.63
CA LYS A 218 15.05 14.93 -14.54
C LYS A 218 13.74 15.26 -15.23
N GLN A 219 13.19 14.36 -16.04
CA GLN A 219 11.92 14.51 -16.73
C GLN A 219 10.73 14.07 -15.87
N ILE A 220 10.98 13.32 -14.78
CA ILE A 220 9.98 13.02 -13.75
C ILE A 220 9.85 14.25 -12.84
N ASN A 221 8.66 14.81 -12.74
CA ASN A 221 8.36 16.00 -11.92
C ASN A 221 7.96 15.64 -10.48
N ALA A 222 7.33 14.47 -10.32
CA ALA A 222 6.98 13.93 -9.01
C ALA A 222 7.15 12.40 -9.01
N LEU A 223 7.62 11.85 -7.90
CA LEU A 223 7.80 10.42 -7.73
C LEU A 223 7.12 9.96 -6.45
N THR A 224 6.21 9.00 -6.59
CA THR A 224 5.57 8.33 -5.45
C THR A 224 6.01 6.88 -5.38
N PHE A 225 6.43 6.47 -4.19
CA PHE A 225 6.92 5.13 -3.89
C PHE A 225 6.19 4.55 -2.68
N THR A 226 5.83 3.29 -2.75
CA THR A 226 5.43 2.50 -1.59
C THR A 226 6.27 1.23 -1.53
N GLY A 227 6.88 0.94 -0.37
CA GLY A 227 7.74 -0.23 -0.19
C GLY A 227 8.58 -0.17 1.09
N SER A 228 9.76 -0.81 1.08
CA SER A 228 10.62 -0.87 2.26
C SER A 228 11.25 0.47 2.62
N LEU A 229 11.51 0.70 3.92
CA LEU A 229 12.20 1.88 4.43
C LEU A 229 13.57 2.09 3.78
N GLU A 230 14.34 1.01 3.59
CA GLU A 230 15.67 1.09 2.97
C GLU A 230 15.60 1.65 1.54
N THR A 231 14.66 1.13 0.74
CA THR A 231 14.46 1.60 -0.63
C THR A 231 13.89 3.03 -0.64
N GLY A 232 12.94 3.34 0.26
CA GLY A 232 12.40 4.69 0.37
C GLY A 232 13.45 5.76 0.68
N ARG A 233 14.42 5.45 1.54
CA ARG A 233 15.55 6.34 1.81
C ARG A 233 16.44 6.57 0.56
N LYS A 234 16.66 5.53 -0.25
CA LYS A 234 17.37 5.65 -1.54
C LYS A 234 16.60 6.55 -2.51
N VAL A 235 15.28 6.35 -2.59
CA VAL A 235 14.38 7.19 -3.41
C VAL A 235 14.43 8.64 -2.97
N ALA A 236 14.29 8.92 -1.67
CA ALA A 236 14.34 10.30 -1.14
C ALA A 236 15.67 10.97 -1.46
N ALA A 237 16.79 10.27 -1.30
CA ALA A 237 18.11 10.79 -1.62
C ALA A 237 18.26 11.14 -3.11
N ALA A 238 17.83 10.23 -4.01
CA ALA A 238 17.94 10.44 -5.45
C ALA A 238 17.03 11.58 -5.94
N THR A 239 15.78 11.62 -5.51
CA THR A 239 14.81 12.65 -5.91
C THR A 239 15.19 14.03 -5.39
N SER A 240 15.80 14.15 -4.22
CA SER A 240 16.25 15.44 -3.65
C SER A 240 17.35 16.08 -4.48
N VAL A 241 18.24 15.30 -5.09
CA VAL A 241 19.31 15.83 -5.94
C VAL A 241 18.76 16.55 -7.18
N ASN A 242 17.68 16.03 -7.74
CA ASN A 242 17.02 16.58 -8.93
C ASN A 242 15.85 17.53 -8.59
N LEU A 243 15.58 17.79 -7.31
CA LEU A 243 14.47 18.60 -6.80
C LEU A 243 13.11 18.07 -7.27
N VAL A 244 13.01 16.76 -7.47
CA VAL A 244 11.77 16.05 -7.81
C VAL A 244 10.88 15.96 -6.58
N LYS A 245 9.60 16.29 -6.71
CA LYS A 245 8.62 16.18 -5.63
C LYS A 245 8.47 14.71 -5.23
N CYS A 246 8.63 14.40 -3.96
CA CYS A 246 8.69 13.03 -3.47
C CYS A 246 7.61 12.73 -2.45
N GLN A 247 6.95 11.55 -2.58
CA GLN A 247 5.99 11.02 -1.64
C GLN A 247 6.32 9.54 -1.39
N LEU A 248 6.54 9.19 -0.12
CA LEU A 248 6.93 7.83 0.27
C LEU A 248 5.99 7.30 1.34
N GLU A 249 5.48 6.10 1.12
CA GLU A 249 4.83 5.27 2.13
C GLU A 249 5.66 4.01 2.33
N MET A 250 6.07 3.78 3.57
CA MET A 250 7.06 2.76 3.89
C MET A 250 6.53 1.85 5.01
N GLY A 251 7.38 0.96 5.46
CA GLY A 251 7.06 -0.01 6.49
C GLY A 251 6.65 0.60 7.83
N SER A 252 6.16 -0.25 8.71
CA SER A 252 5.76 0.14 10.06
C SER A 252 5.94 -0.97 11.08
N LYS A 253 5.83 -0.58 12.36
CA LYS A 253 5.78 -1.50 13.51
C LYS A 253 4.56 -1.13 14.36
N ASN A 254 3.37 -1.30 13.77
CA ASN A 254 2.13 -0.86 14.40
C ASN A 254 1.83 -1.63 15.68
N ALA A 255 1.16 -0.95 16.60
CA ALA A 255 0.74 -1.53 17.85
C ALA A 255 -0.77 -1.38 18.06
N LEU A 256 -1.37 -2.40 18.68
CA LEU A 256 -2.70 -2.37 19.25
C LEU A 256 -2.57 -2.42 20.77
N ILE A 257 -3.02 -1.37 21.46
CA ILE A 257 -3.14 -1.35 22.91
C ILE A 257 -4.45 -2.02 23.33
N VAL A 258 -4.42 -2.87 24.35
CA VAL A 258 -5.60 -3.47 24.95
C VAL A 258 -5.59 -3.15 26.46
N LEU A 259 -6.55 -2.33 26.90
CA LEU A 259 -6.67 -1.93 28.30
C LEU A 259 -7.57 -2.88 29.09
N ASP A 260 -7.46 -2.85 30.41
CA ASP A 260 -8.23 -3.72 31.34
C ASP A 260 -9.75 -3.58 31.18
N ASP A 261 -10.21 -2.41 30.73
CA ASP A 261 -11.62 -2.11 30.49
C ASP A 261 -12.09 -2.42 29.06
N ALA A 262 -11.22 -3.01 28.22
CA ALA A 262 -11.60 -3.35 26.84
C ALA A 262 -12.71 -4.41 26.83
N ASP A 263 -13.58 -4.30 25.81
CA ASP A 263 -14.40 -5.43 25.40
C ASP A 263 -13.48 -6.52 24.85
N LEU A 264 -13.42 -7.65 25.56
CA LEU A 264 -12.46 -8.72 25.27
C LEU A 264 -12.70 -9.32 23.88
N ASP A 265 -13.94 -9.58 23.52
CA ASP A 265 -14.28 -10.22 22.24
C ASP A 265 -13.90 -9.31 21.07
N ASN A 266 -14.24 -8.01 21.18
CA ASN A 266 -13.83 -7.03 20.17
C ASN A 266 -12.31 -6.85 20.12
N ALA A 267 -11.62 -6.84 21.25
CA ALA A 267 -10.15 -6.71 21.29
C ALA A 267 -9.46 -7.90 20.62
N VAL A 268 -9.98 -9.12 20.79
CA VAL A 268 -9.48 -10.34 20.14
C VAL A 268 -9.73 -10.28 18.63
N GLU A 269 -10.92 -9.88 18.18
CA GLU A 269 -11.19 -9.69 16.74
C GLU A 269 -10.26 -8.64 16.12
N CYS A 270 -10.05 -7.52 16.81
CA CYS A 270 -9.12 -6.46 16.37
C CYS A 270 -7.68 -6.98 16.26
N ALA A 271 -7.23 -7.77 17.24
CA ALA A 271 -5.86 -8.31 17.26
C ALA A 271 -5.65 -9.35 16.16
N VAL A 272 -6.54 -10.34 16.05
CA VAL A 272 -6.43 -11.44 15.08
C VAL A 272 -6.58 -10.92 13.64
N GLY A 273 -7.62 -10.12 13.37
CA GLY A 273 -7.84 -9.53 12.05
C GLY A 273 -6.75 -8.54 11.65
N GLY A 274 -6.25 -7.77 12.63
CA GLY A 274 -5.15 -6.81 12.41
C GLY A 274 -3.81 -7.50 12.15
N ALA A 275 -3.47 -8.54 12.90
CA ALA A 275 -2.16 -9.17 12.86
C ALA A 275 -2.00 -10.21 11.75
N PHE A 276 -3.01 -11.07 11.51
CA PHE A 276 -2.81 -12.31 10.78
C PHE A 276 -3.47 -12.37 9.40
N PHE A 277 -4.61 -11.70 9.18
CA PHE A 277 -5.25 -11.68 7.86
C PHE A 277 -4.36 -10.96 6.83
N GLY A 278 -4.47 -11.38 5.57
CA GLY A 278 -3.51 -11.01 4.53
C GLY A 278 -2.11 -11.52 4.84
N THR A 279 -2.01 -12.66 5.53
CA THR A 279 -0.74 -13.30 5.93
C THR A 279 0.18 -12.33 6.71
N GLY A 280 -0.40 -11.34 7.41
CA GLY A 280 0.34 -10.27 8.09
C GLY A 280 1.12 -9.33 7.15
N GLN A 281 1.00 -9.48 5.85
CA GLN A 281 1.74 -8.76 4.80
C GLN A 281 1.11 -7.39 4.49
N LYS A 282 0.82 -6.64 5.53
CA LYS A 282 0.19 -5.30 5.47
C LYS A 282 1.05 -4.27 6.20
N CYS A 283 1.28 -3.13 5.58
CA CYS A 283 1.95 -2.01 6.25
C CYS A 283 1.22 -1.55 7.52
N THR A 284 -0.08 -1.85 7.61
CA THR A 284 -0.95 -1.54 8.75
C THR A 284 -1.15 -2.70 9.73
N ALA A 285 -0.48 -3.86 9.56
CA ALA A 285 -0.66 -5.01 10.44
C ALA A 285 -0.25 -4.72 11.90
N SER A 286 -1.04 -5.24 12.87
CA SER A 286 -0.76 -5.13 14.31
C SER A 286 0.27 -6.17 14.75
N SER A 287 1.56 -5.86 14.64
CA SER A 287 2.62 -6.79 15.03
C SER A 287 3.01 -6.70 16.51
N ARG A 288 2.66 -5.61 17.22
CA ARG A 288 2.82 -5.44 18.67
C ARG A 288 1.45 -5.35 19.33
N LEU A 289 1.15 -6.28 20.23
CA LEU A 289 -0.06 -6.29 21.05
C LEU A 289 0.36 -5.85 22.47
N ILE A 290 0.10 -4.59 22.82
CA ILE A 290 0.50 -3.99 24.07
C ILE A 290 -0.67 -4.09 25.04
N VAL A 291 -0.54 -4.94 26.08
CA VAL A 291 -1.67 -5.38 26.88
C VAL A 291 -1.43 -5.05 28.35
N THR A 292 -2.39 -4.39 29.02
CA THR A 292 -2.31 -4.09 30.44
C THR A 292 -2.49 -5.34 31.30
N GLU A 293 -1.86 -5.34 32.49
CA GLU A 293 -1.72 -6.52 33.36
C GLU A 293 -3.06 -7.18 33.71
N GLY A 294 -4.11 -6.40 33.96
CA GLY A 294 -5.38 -6.92 34.48
C GLY A 294 -6.17 -7.75 33.43
N ILE A 295 -5.97 -7.52 32.13
CA ILE A 295 -6.62 -8.28 31.07
C ILE A 295 -5.68 -9.27 30.37
N HIS A 296 -4.35 -9.16 30.60
CA HIS A 296 -3.31 -9.82 29.82
C HIS A 296 -3.55 -11.32 29.62
N ASP A 297 -3.70 -12.08 30.71
CA ASP A 297 -3.75 -13.54 30.60
C ASP A 297 -5.04 -14.01 29.91
N ARG A 298 -6.17 -13.38 30.21
CA ARG A 298 -7.46 -13.63 29.55
C ARG A 298 -7.42 -13.28 28.07
N PHE A 299 -6.77 -12.17 27.72
CA PHE A 299 -6.63 -11.75 26.33
C PHE A 299 -5.75 -12.74 25.53
N VAL A 300 -4.59 -13.12 26.07
CA VAL A 300 -3.70 -14.11 25.42
C VAL A 300 -4.42 -15.43 25.19
N GLU A 301 -5.11 -15.95 26.21
CA GLU A 301 -5.89 -17.19 26.12
C GLU A 301 -6.97 -17.10 25.03
N ALA A 302 -7.73 -15.99 24.99
CA ALA A 302 -8.79 -15.78 24.01
C ALA A 302 -8.25 -15.63 22.57
N VAL A 303 -7.10 -14.95 22.39
CA VAL A 303 -6.42 -14.85 21.09
C VAL A 303 -5.96 -16.25 20.61
N MET A 304 -5.33 -17.03 21.51
CA MET A 304 -4.91 -18.41 21.18
C MET A 304 -6.10 -19.30 20.78
N GLU A 305 -7.23 -19.17 21.49
CA GLU A 305 -8.43 -19.93 21.17
C GLU A 305 -8.99 -19.53 19.79
N LYS A 306 -9.05 -18.22 19.50
CA LYS A 306 -9.47 -17.71 18.19
C LYS A 306 -8.54 -18.19 17.07
N MET A 307 -7.23 -18.22 17.31
CA MET A 307 -6.23 -18.69 16.34
C MET A 307 -6.40 -20.16 15.95
N LYS A 308 -6.89 -21.04 16.85
CA LYS A 308 -7.16 -22.45 16.53
C LYS A 308 -8.22 -22.63 15.43
N GLY A 309 -9.12 -21.66 15.29
CA GLY A 309 -10.15 -21.67 14.25
C GLY A 309 -9.68 -21.13 12.90
N LEU A 310 -8.44 -20.64 12.79
CA LEU A 310 -7.92 -20.10 11.53
C LEU A 310 -7.43 -21.21 10.62
N VAL A 311 -7.94 -21.24 9.41
CA VAL A 311 -7.53 -22.18 8.36
C VAL A 311 -6.50 -21.48 7.47
N VAL A 312 -5.29 -22.01 7.44
CA VAL A 312 -4.25 -21.63 6.48
C VAL A 312 -4.30 -22.61 5.31
N GLY A 313 -4.23 -22.13 4.08
CA GLY A 313 -4.29 -23.02 2.93
C GLY A 313 -4.31 -22.30 1.58
N HIS A 314 -4.60 -23.06 0.53
CA HIS A 314 -4.61 -22.52 -0.84
C HIS A 314 -5.65 -21.41 -0.99
N PRO A 315 -5.25 -20.19 -1.41
CA PRO A 315 -6.07 -18.96 -1.34
C PRO A 315 -7.37 -19.00 -2.15
N LEU A 316 -7.46 -19.88 -3.14
CA LEU A 316 -8.65 -20.04 -3.97
C LEU A 316 -9.64 -21.08 -3.41
N LYS A 317 -9.32 -21.77 -2.30
CA LYS A 317 -10.23 -22.71 -1.64
C LYS A 317 -11.19 -21.96 -0.71
N GLU A 318 -12.43 -22.43 -0.67
CA GLU A 318 -13.44 -21.92 0.26
C GLU A 318 -13.08 -22.27 1.70
N GLY A 319 -13.37 -21.37 2.64
CA GLY A 319 -13.11 -21.58 4.07
C GLY A 319 -11.67 -21.29 4.51
N VAL A 320 -10.78 -20.93 3.59
CA VAL A 320 -9.42 -20.48 3.93
C VAL A 320 -9.46 -19.03 4.43
N HIS A 321 -8.83 -18.82 5.60
CA HIS A 321 -8.76 -17.52 6.26
C HIS A 321 -7.42 -16.80 5.97
N ILE A 322 -6.35 -17.57 5.78
CA ILE A 322 -4.99 -17.06 5.56
C ILE A 322 -4.38 -17.83 4.40
N GLY A 323 -3.93 -17.13 3.40
CA GLY A 323 -3.31 -17.69 2.22
C GLY A 323 -1.79 -17.88 2.35
N ALA A 324 -1.09 -17.95 1.21
CA ALA A 324 0.35 -18.15 1.17
C ALA A 324 1.14 -16.86 1.50
N VAL A 325 2.36 -17.05 1.95
CA VAL A 325 3.40 -16.02 1.98
C VAL A 325 3.82 -15.71 0.54
N ALA A 326 4.03 -14.46 0.21
CA ALA A 326 4.13 -13.98 -1.18
C ALA A 326 5.27 -14.59 -2.02
N ASP A 327 6.36 -15.00 -1.42
CA ASP A 327 7.47 -15.70 -2.11
C ASP A 327 8.39 -16.42 -1.12
N GLY A 328 9.32 -17.23 -1.65
CA GLY A 328 10.30 -17.96 -0.84
C GLY A 328 11.23 -17.07 -0.03
N ARG A 329 11.60 -15.88 -0.54
CA ARG A 329 12.45 -14.92 0.17
C ARG A 329 11.72 -14.36 1.39
N GLN A 330 10.44 -14.03 1.24
CA GLN A 330 9.62 -13.56 2.35
C GLN A 330 9.42 -14.68 3.38
N MET A 331 9.25 -15.94 2.94
CA MET A 331 9.18 -17.09 3.83
C MET A 331 10.47 -17.26 4.65
N GLU A 332 11.63 -17.20 4.02
CA GLU A 332 12.93 -17.26 4.72
C GLU A 332 13.06 -16.13 5.75
N GLN A 333 12.65 -14.92 5.40
CA GLN A 333 12.63 -13.80 6.33
C GLN A 333 11.70 -14.05 7.52
N ASN A 334 10.51 -14.59 7.29
CA ASN A 334 9.55 -14.90 8.33
C ASN A 334 10.13 -15.93 9.34
N LEU A 335 10.74 -17.01 8.83
CA LEU A 335 11.40 -18.04 9.65
C LEU A 335 12.56 -17.44 10.45
N ARG A 336 13.37 -16.58 9.86
CA ARG A 336 14.44 -15.89 10.56
C ARG A 336 13.93 -15.06 11.74
N TYR A 337 12.82 -14.33 11.58
CA TYR A 337 12.24 -13.53 12.67
C TYR A 337 11.61 -14.40 13.77
N LEU A 338 11.03 -15.57 13.42
CA LEU A 338 10.55 -16.54 14.42
C LEU A 338 11.69 -17.04 15.30
N GLU A 339 12.82 -17.41 14.69
CA GLU A 339 13.98 -17.88 15.44
C GLU A 339 14.64 -16.77 16.26
N LEU A 340 14.74 -15.56 15.72
CA LEU A 340 15.26 -14.40 16.42
C LEU A 340 14.44 -14.07 17.67
N ALA A 341 13.11 -14.09 17.56
CA ALA A 341 12.23 -13.84 18.71
C ALA A 341 12.42 -14.88 19.82
N LYS A 342 12.62 -16.17 19.48
CA LYS A 342 12.92 -17.22 20.46
C LYS A 342 14.29 -17.01 21.11
N GLN A 343 15.31 -16.69 20.33
CA GLN A 343 16.69 -16.45 20.82
C GLN A 343 16.76 -15.24 21.75
N GLU A 344 15.95 -14.22 21.53
CA GLU A 344 15.86 -13.04 22.41
C GLU A 344 15.01 -13.28 23.67
N GLY A 345 14.44 -14.49 23.86
CA GLY A 345 13.70 -14.90 25.04
C GLY A 345 12.18 -14.80 24.90
N GLY A 346 11.65 -14.49 23.74
CA GLY A 346 10.23 -14.54 23.46
C GLY A 346 9.72 -15.98 23.48
N LYS A 347 8.56 -16.20 24.10
CA LYS A 347 7.92 -17.51 24.21
C LYS A 347 6.86 -17.67 23.12
N LEU A 348 7.10 -18.53 22.15
CA LEU A 348 6.10 -18.92 21.16
C LEU A 348 4.99 -19.74 21.86
N VAL A 349 3.77 -19.22 21.86
CA VAL A 349 2.62 -19.88 22.51
C VAL A 349 1.61 -20.45 21.53
N SER A 350 1.67 -20.07 20.25
CA SER A 350 0.79 -20.62 19.20
C SER A 350 1.43 -20.47 17.82
N GLY A 351 1.30 -21.49 16.98
CA GLY A 351 1.66 -21.49 15.56
C GLY A 351 3.14 -21.28 15.25
N GLY A 352 3.42 -20.66 14.08
CA GLY A 352 4.78 -20.46 13.59
C GLY A 352 5.34 -21.67 12.84
N ASP A 353 4.47 -22.60 12.43
CA ASP A 353 4.86 -23.81 11.74
C ASP A 353 4.70 -23.63 10.22
N VAL A 354 5.69 -24.10 9.47
CA VAL A 354 5.55 -24.34 8.03
C VAL A 354 4.66 -25.54 7.83
N ILE A 355 3.61 -25.40 7.05
CA ILE A 355 2.70 -26.51 6.75
C ILE A 355 2.80 -26.92 5.29
N THR A 356 2.49 -28.20 5.02
CA THR A 356 2.39 -28.74 3.68
C THR A 356 0.92 -28.85 3.30
N GLU A 357 0.56 -28.29 2.15
CA GLU A 357 -0.75 -28.39 1.52
C GLU A 357 -0.73 -29.37 0.34
N GLU A 358 -1.83 -29.48 -0.41
CA GLU A 358 -1.90 -30.33 -1.61
C GLU A 358 -0.96 -29.86 -2.72
N THR A 359 -0.60 -28.58 -2.72
CA THR A 359 0.34 -27.95 -3.65
C THR A 359 1.59 -27.48 -2.93
N ASP A 360 2.73 -27.52 -3.60
CA ASP A 360 3.97 -26.94 -3.10
C ASP A 360 3.85 -25.40 -3.11
N GLY A 361 3.69 -24.84 -1.91
CA GLY A 361 3.52 -23.41 -1.71
C GLY A 361 4.15 -22.93 -0.41
N TYR A 362 4.12 -21.63 -0.18
CA TYR A 362 4.72 -21.01 1.00
C TYR A 362 3.68 -20.79 2.09
N TYR A 363 3.38 -21.80 2.90
CA TYR A 363 2.35 -21.74 3.93
C TYR A 363 2.94 -21.70 5.33
N LEU A 364 2.56 -20.69 6.10
CA LEU A 364 3.00 -20.46 7.47
C LEU A 364 1.80 -20.23 8.39
N THR A 365 1.69 -20.97 9.48
CA THR A 365 0.66 -20.73 10.48
C THR A 365 0.95 -19.43 11.23
N PRO A 366 -0.08 -18.63 11.59
CA PRO A 366 0.08 -17.43 12.41
C PRO A 366 0.82 -17.72 13.71
N ALA A 367 1.77 -16.87 14.09
CA ALA A 367 2.58 -17.04 15.27
C ALA A 367 2.27 -15.99 16.34
N LEU A 368 2.03 -16.44 17.58
CA LEU A 368 1.86 -15.58 18.74
C LEU A 368 2.99 -15.79 19.74
N PHE A 369 3.70 -14.71 20.07
CA PHE A 369 4.71 -14.67 21.11
C PHE A 369 4.21 -13.94 22.35
N THR A 370 4.56 -14.46 23.52
CA THR A 370 4.45 -13.79 24.83
C THR A 370 5.83 -13.61 25.45
N GLU A 371 5.89 -13.01 26.63
CA GLU A 371 7.16 -12.72 27.33
C GLU A 371 8.10 -11.86 26.47
N THR A 372 7.54 -11.00 25.62
CA THR A 372 8.34 -10.11 24.76
C THR A 372 8.43 -8.71 25.35
N THR A 373 9.53 -8.02 25.06
CA THR A 373 9.72 -6.62 25.45
C THR A 373 9.84 -5.72 24.22
N ASN A 374 9.57 -4.43 24.37
CA ASN A 374 9.69 -3.48 23.25
C ASN A 374 11.12 -3.33 22.74
N ALA A 375 12.13 -3.77 23.49
CA ALA A 375 13.55 -3.71 23.11
C ALA A 375 13.97 -4.86 22.17
N MET A 376 13.22 -5.97 22.13
CA MET A 376 13.53 -7.11 21.27
C MET A 376 13.46 -6.71 19.80
N THR A 377 14.34 -7.26 18.96
CA THR A 377 14.44 -6.96 17.54
C THR A 377 13.13 -7.20 16.80
N ILE A 378 12.43 -8.31 17.15
CA ILE A 378 11.11 -8.61 16.59
C ILE A 378 10.08 -7.50 16.84
N ASN A 379 10.23 -6.68 17.89
CA ASN A 379 9.35 -5.57 18.22
C ASN A 379 9.88 -4.21 17.72
N ARG A 380 11.09 -4.17 17.17
CA ARG A 380 11.71 -2.94 16.60
C ARG A 380 11.70 -2.94 15.08
N GLU A 381 11.87 -4.09 14.45
CA GLU A 381 11.96 -4.24 13.00
C GLU A 381 10.65 -4.76 12.40
N GLU A 382 10.39 -4.41 11.16
CA GLU A 382 9.22 -4.88 10.41
C GLU A 382 9.49 -6.27 9.84
N ALA A 383 8.86 -7.30 10.41
CA ALA A 383 8.94 -8.66 9.89
C ALA A 383 8.10 -8.87 8.61
N PHE A 384 6.98 -8.15 8.48
CA PHE A 384 6.01 -8.26 7.39
C PHE A 384 5.45 -9.69 7.22
N ALA A 385 5.04 -10.27 8.33
CA ALA A 385 4.74 -11.68 8.52
C ALA A 385 3.51 -11.86 9.41
N PRO A 386 2.85 -13.02 9.41
CA PRO A 386 1.76 -13.34 10.33
C PRO A 386 2.30 -13.63 11.74
N ILE A 387 3.05 -12.68 12.30
CA ILE A 387 3.69 -12.78 13.62
C ILE A 387 3.24 -11.62 14.48
N ALA A 388 2.69 -11.92 15.66
CA ALA A 388 2.35 -10.93 16.66
C ALA A 388 3.06 -11.22 17.98
N CYS A 389 3.48 -10.14 18.66
CA CYS A 389 4.18 -10.21 19.95
C CYS A 389 3.37 -9.46 21.01
N VAL A 390 3.08 -10.14 22.10
CA VAL A 390 2.40 -9.55 23.26
C VAL A 390 3.44 -8.92 24.19
N ILE A 391 3.26 -7.63 24.46
CA ILE A 391 4.07 -6.85 25.41
C ILE A 391 3.17 -6.51 26.59
N LYS A 392 3.48 -7.09 27.74
CA LYS A 392 2.76 -6.81 28.99
C LYS A 392 3.21 -5.48 29.58
N VAL A 393 2.26 -4.63 29.93
CA VAL A 393 2.50 -3.32 30.57
C VAL A 393 1.59 -3.13 31.76
N LYS A 394 1.98 -2.27 32.66
CA LYS A 394 1.27 -2.11 33.92
C LYS A 394 -0.02 -1.26 33.80
N ASP A 395 0.00 -0.23 32.94
CA ASP A 395 -1.09 0.74 32.83
C ASP A 395 -1.12 1.43 31.44
N TYR A 396 -2.12 2.30 31.25
CA TYR A 396 -2.30 3.06 30.01
C TYR A 396 -1.11 3.97 29.68
N ASP A 397 -0.48 4.59 30.68
CA ASP A 397 0.61 5.55 30.41
C ASP A 397 1.84 4.81 29.87
N GLU A 398 2.16 3.65 30.43
CA GLU A 398 3.21 2.77 29.92
C GLU A 398 2.85 2.20 28.53
N ALA A 399 1.58 1.83 28.32
CA ALA A 399 1.11 1.35 27.02
C ALA A 399 1.30 2.40 25.91
N LEU A 400 0.92 3.65 26.18
CA LEU A 400 1.09 4.76 25.24
C LEU A 400 2.57 5.08 25.00
N ALA A 401 3.40 5.07 26.05
CA ALA A 401 4.83 5.26 25.94
C ALA A 401 5.46 4.19 25.05
N THR A 402 5.13 2.92 25.29
CA THR A 402 5.61 1.75 24.51
C THR A 402 5.14 1.80 23.06
N LEU A 403 3.89 2.17 22.79
CA LEU A 403 3.40 2.35 21.42
C LEU A 403 4.23 3.39 20.68
N ASN A 404 4.52 4.52 21.32
CA ASN A 404 5.24 5.64 20.73
C ASN A 404 6.76 5.41 20.62
N ASP A 405 7.32 4.46 21.39
CA ASP A 405 8.74 4.13 21.35
C ASP A 405 9.07 3.17 20.20
N THR A 406 9.09 3.73 19.03
CA THR A 406 9.51 3.11 17.77
C THR A 406 9.91 4.19 16.78
N ASN A 407 10.75 3.86 15.80
CA ASN A 407 11.10 4.75 14.68
C ASN A 407 9.93 4.92 13.68
N TYR A 408 8.96 4.05 13.73
CA TYR A 408 7.80 4.05 12.84
C TYR A 408 6.60 4.80 13.42
N GLY A 409 5.59 5.07 12.58
CA GLY A 409 4.39 5.76 13.02
C GLY A 409 3.28 5.78 11.96
N LEU A 410 2.97 4.62 11.34
CA LEU A 410 1.88 4.57 10.36
C LEU A 410 0.52 4.52 11.04
N VAL A 411 0.23 3.46 11.79
CA VAL A 411 -1.04 3.26 12.49
C VAL A 411 -0.81 2.89 13.95
N GLY A 412 -1.69 3.35 14.84
CA GLY A 412 -1.78 2.90 16.22
C GLY A 412 -3.24 2.64 16.61
N GLY A 413 -3.48 1.53 17.32
CA GLY A 413 -4.81 1.15 17.77
C GLY A 413 -4.91 1.09 19.28
N ILE A 414 -6.13 1.26 19.81
CA ILE A 414 -6.48 1.04 21.20
C ILE A 414 -7.86 0.40 21.32
N CYS A 415 -7.97 -0.62 22.18
CA CYS A 415 -9.23 -1.19 22.62
C CYS A 415 -9.49 -0.77 24.08
N THR A 416 -10.59 -0.03 24.32
CA THR A 416 -10.98 0.49 25.63
C THR A 416 -12.44 0.95 25.60
N GLN A 417 -13.13 0.86 26.71
CA GLN A 417 -14.46 1.46 26.91
C GLN A 417 -14.37 2.87 27.54
N SER A 418 -13.17 3.32 27.93
CA SER A 418 -12.93 4.64 28.52
C SER A 418 -12.88 5.73 27.45
N LEU A 419 -13.88 6.59 27.37
CA LEU A 419 -13.84 7.77 26.50
C LEU A 419 -12.64 8.68 26.83
N LYS A 420 -12.23 8.75 28.11
CA LYS A 420 -11.05 9.51 28.53
C LYS A 420 -9.78 8.96 27.87
N SER A 421 -9.54 7.64 27.98
CA SER A 421 -8.37 6.98 27.42
C SER A 421 -8.37 7.09 25.88
N ALA A 422 -9.50 6.82 25.23
CA ALA A 422 -9.64 6.93 23.78
C ALA A 422 -9.37 8.35 23.28
N THR A 423 -9.92 9.37 23.97
CA THR A 423 -9.71 10.78 23.59
C THR A 423 -8.26 11.22 23.80
N HIS A 424 -7.64 10.80 24.91
CA HIS A 424 -6.23 11.09 25.18
C HIS A 424 -5.32 10.38 24.16
N PHE A 425 -5.57 9.11 23.87
CA PHE A 425 -4.84 8.32 22.87
C PHE A 425 -4.87 8.98 21.50
N LYS A 426 -6.05 9.36 21.01
CA LYS A 426 -6.22 10.03 19.71
C LYS A 426 -5.33 11.28 19.55
N ARG A 427 -5.06 11.99 20.65
CA ARG A 427 -4.24 13.22 20.64
C ARG A 427 -2.75 12.96 20.80
N ASN A 428 -2.36 11.86 21.48
CA ASN A 428 -1.00 11.62 21.95
C ASN A 428 -0.30 10.44 21.25
N ALA A 429 -1.01 9.60 20.50
CA ALA A 429 -0.39 8.59 19.64
C ALA A 429 0.41 9.29 18.52
N LYS A 430 1.70 8.95 18.40
CA LYS A 430 2.62 9.52 17.40
C LYS A 430 2.55 8.77 16.09
N THR A 431 1.34 8.52 15.61
CA THR A 431 1.05 7.82 14.34
C THR A 431 0.26 8.72 13.39
N GLY A 432 0.22 8.38 12.10
CA GLY A 432 -0.56 9.10 11.11
C GLY A 432 -2.04 8.74 11.15
N CYS A 433 -2.35 7.46 11.38
CA CYS A 433 -3.69 6.94 11.54
C CYS A 433 -3.89 6.42 12.98
N VAL A 434 -5.10 6.58 13.51
CA VAL A 434 -5.48 6.13 14.86
C VAL A 434 -6.79 5.37 14.80
N MET A 435 -6.79 4.16 15.38
CA MET A 435 -7.95 3.29 15.47
C MET A 435 -8.39 3.14 16.92
N VAL A 436 -9.68 3.26 17.18
CA VAL A 436 -10.28 3.04 18.50
C VAL A 436 -11.33 1.96 18.38
N ASN A 437 -11.13 0.85 19.07
CA ASN A 437 -11.99 -0.35 19.02
C ASN A 437 -12.17 -0.90 17.60
N LEU A 438 -11.15 -0.75 16.77
CA LEU A 438 -11.07 -1.21 15.39
C LEU A 438 -9.70 -1.84 15.13
N PRO A 439 -9.57 -2.80 14.19
CA PRO A 439 -8.27 -3.29 13.74
C PRO A 439 -7.41 -2.14 13.19
N THR A 440 -6.08 -2.24 13.31
CA THR A 440 -5.17 -1.26 12.70
C THR A 440 -5.20 -1.32 11.16
N ALA A 441 -5.62 -2.43 10.58
CA ALA A 441 -5.85 -2.59 9.15
C ALA A 441 -7.27 -2.13 8.77
N GLY A 442 -7.38 -1.56 7.57
CA GLY A 442 -8.64 -1.02 7.04
C GLY A 442 -8.62 0.50 6.99
N THR A 443 -8.65 1.03 5.77
CA THR A 443 -8.66 2.48 5.51
C THR A 443 -9.72 2.80 4.47
N ASP A 444 -10.30 4.00 4.56
CA ASP A 444 -11.29 4.46 3.62
C ASP A 444 -10.64 5.24 2.47
N TYR A 445 -11.15 5.03 1.26
CA TYR A 445 -10.60 5.60 0.02
C TYR A 445 -10.70 7.14 -0.07
N HIS A 446 -11.63 7.75 0.69
CA HIS A 446 -11.96 9.19 0.59
C HIS A 446 -11.30 10.05 1.66
N VAL A 447 -10.50 9.44 2.56
CA VAL A 447 -9.79 10.14 3.64
C VAL A 447 -8.28 10.04 3.46
N PRO A 448 -7.50 10.98 4.01
CA PRO A 448 -6.05 10.95 3.85
C PRO A 448 -5.43 9.76 4.58
N PHE A 449 -4.46 9.11 3.93
CA PHE A 449 -3.64 8.03 4.46
C PHE A 449 -2.18 8.44 4.52
N GLY A 450 -1.46 7.93 5.50
CA GLY A 450 -0.02 8.09 5.65
C GLY A 450 0.40 8.16 7.11
N GLY A 451 1.68 7.98 7.35
CA GLY A 451 2.29 7.87 8.66
C GLY A 451 3.01 9.14 9.12
N ARG A 452 3.83 8.93 10.13
CA ARG A 452 4.82 9.87 10.68
C ARG A 452 6.16 9.16 10.80
N LYS A 453 7.19 9.87 11.22
CA LYS A 453 8.54 9.33 11.44
C LYS A 453 9.05 8.60 10.18
N ASP A 454 9.64 7.41 10.32
CA ASP A 454 10.22 6.64 9.21
C ASP A 454 9.15 5.92 8.35
N SER A 455 7.85 5.98 8.71
CA SER A 455 6.80 5.32 7.93
C SER A 455 6.36 6.10 6.70
N SER A 456 6.49 7.41 6.68
CA SER A 456 6.05 8.23 5.53
C SER A 456 6.86 9.50 5.39
N PHE A 457 7.00 9.96 4.14
CA PHE A 457 7.65 11.22 3.81
C PHE A 457 6.87 11.93 2.70
N GLY A 458 6.74 13.26 2.81
CA GLY A 458 5.99 14.08 1.85
C GLY A 458 4.51 14.19 2.16
N SER A 459 3.71 14.47 1.12
CA SER A 459 2.26 14.69 1.22
C SER A 459 1.51 13.40 1.56
N ARG A 460 0.30 13.52 2.10
CA ARG A 460 -0.58 12.37 2.35
C ARG A 460 -1.09 11.76 1.07
N GLU A 461 -1.25 10.45 1.09
CA GLU A 461 -1.96 9.70 0.08
C GLU A 461 -3.48 9.79 0.30
N MET A 462 -4.25 9.48 -0.73
CA MET A 462 -5.70 9.33 -0.72
C MET A 462 -6.50 10.58 -0.30
N GLY A 463 -7.80 10.51 -0.47
CA GLY A 463 -8.72 11.61 -0.18
C GLY A 463 -8.35 12.91 -0.91
N SER A 464 -8.95 14.01 -0.48
CA SER A 464 -8.70 15.33 -1.07
C SER A 464 -7.28 15.88 -0.81
N TYR A 465 -6.55 15.28 0.14
CA TYR A 465 -5.18 15.69 0.49
C TYR A 465 -4.14 15.26 -0.57
N ALA A 466 -4.44 14.21 -1.35
CA ALA A 466 -3.55 13.76 -2.41
C ALA A 466 -3.25 14.86 -3.45
N LYS A 467 -4.16 15.82 -3.66
CA LYS A 467 -3.95 16.96 -4.54
C LYS A 467 -2.66 17.74 -4.25
N GLU A 468 -2.21 17.75 -2.99
CA GLU A 468 -0.98 18.45 -2.60
C GLU A 468 0.26 17.84 -3.28
N PHE A 469 0.24 16.53 -3.53
CA PHE A 469 1.32 15.86 -4.23
C PHE A 469 1.22 16.03 -5.76
N TYR A 470 0.03 15.87 -6.32
CA TYR A 470 -0.19 15.79 -7.78
C TYR A 470 -0.35 17.17 -8.45
N THR A 471 -0.31 18.27 -7.69
CA THR A 471 -0.47 19.62 -8.24
C THR A 471 0.59 20.59 -7.74
N VAL A 472 0.77 21.68 -8.49
CA VAL A 472 1.52 22.87 -8.07
C VAL A 472 0.60 24.10 -8.06
N VAL A 473 0.90 25.06 -7.21
CA VAL A 473 0.11 26.30 -7.11
C VAL A 473 0.76 27.37 -7.97
N LYS A 474 -0.05 28.02 -8.81
CA LYS A 474 0.33 29.22 -9.59
C LYS A 474 -0.46 30.43 -9.08
N THR A 475 0.25 31.52 -8.79
CA THR A 475 -0.36 32.80 -8.44
C THR A 475 -0.19 33.76 -9.61
N THR A 476 -1.29 34.34 -10.09
CA THR A 476 -1.32 35.31 -11.19
C THR A 476 -1.74 36.67 -10.66
N TYR A 477 -1.01 37.71 -11.04
CA TYR A 477 -1.35 39.12 -10.77
C TYR A 477 -1.79 39.78 -12.06
N ILE A 478 -2.98 40.36 -12.06
CA ILE A 478 -3.59 41.00 -13.24
C ILE A 478 -3.84 42.46 -12.94
N ARG A 479 -3.33 43.35 -13.78
CA ARG A 479 -3.70 44.75 -13.79
C ARG A 479 -4.55 45.00 -15.03
N SER A 480 -5.82 45.39 -14.87
CA SER A 480 -6.73 45.83 -15.94
C SER A 480 -6.46 47.27 -16.39
#